data_4f7804da2d483090410107335ff2a805
#
_entry.id   4f7804da2d483090410107335ff2a805
#
_cell.length_a   1.000
_cell.length_b   1.000
_cell.length_c   1.000
_cell.angle_alpha   90.00
_cell.angle_beta   90.00
_cell.angle_gamma   90.00
#
_symmetry.space_group_name_H-M   'P 1'
#
loop_
_entity.id
_entity.type
_entity.pdbx_description
1 polymer ?
#
loop_
_entity_poly.entity_id
_entity_poly.type
_entity_poly.pdbx_seq_one_letter_code
_entity_poly.pdbx_strand_id
1 'polypeptide(L)'
;MKNASVEKVSVGFISMTNVLFDDVLINFGFGTKEEKKNILRTSGDKNVFMDLTCFDPAEFYSEFPNLHGTFAALFCDETKKIEIHFKEKNEIVLLKLQELGFTPVETSIISCGFVFPRTIVQIINEAYFALDEGVASKEDINRAMKFGVNYPKGPFEWSEGRELFVKTLLKELLEKTGDQRYLASKSL
;
A
#
# COMPACT_ATOMS: atom_id res chain seq x y z
N MET A 1 12.63 0.08 -27.65
CA MET A 1 12.13 -0.30 -26.32
C MET A 1 12.61 -1.70 -26.02
N LYS A 2 13.51 -1.88 -25.06
CA LYS A 2 13.91 -3.22 -24.58
C LYS A 2 12.75 -3.84 -23.83
N ASN A 3 12.50 -5.13 -24.03
CA ASN A 3 11.41 -5.84 -23.39
C ASN A 3 11.52 -5.75 -21.84
N ALA A 4 10.46 -5.25 -21.20
CA ALA A 4 10.36 -5.32 -19.75
C ALA A 4 10.12 -6.78 -19.34
N SER A 5 10.90 -7.29 -18.39
CA SER A 5 10.62 -8.59 -17.78
C SER A 5 9.74 -8.42 -16.56
N VAL A 6 8.75 -9.30 -16.41
CA VAL A 6 7.86 -9.35 -15.25
C VAL A 6 8.17 -10.62 -14.48
N GLU A 7 8.74 -10.49 -13.29
CA GLU A 7 8.99 -11.60 -12.39
C GLU A 7 7.95 -11.59 -11.25
N LYS A 8 7.19 -12.68 -11.13
CA LYS A 8 6.30 -12.89 -9.99
C LYS A 8 7.05 -13.66 -8.92
N VAL A 9 7.21 -13.05 -7.77
CA VAL A 9 7.75 -13.69 -6.57
C VAL A 9 6.60 -13.93 -5.62
N SER A 10 6.22 -15.20 -5.46
CA SER A 10 5.16 -15.60 -4.50
C SER A 10 5.81 -16.19 -3.25
N VAL A 11 5.57 -15.57 -2.11
CA VAL A 11 5.96 -16.09 -0.80
C VAL A 11 4.68 -16.26 0.02
N GLY A 12 4.14 -17.47 0.07
CA GLY A 12 2.88 -17.78 0.74
C GLY A 12 1.67 -17.11 0.08
N PHE A 13 0.79 -16.50 0.87
CA PHE A 13 -0.39 -15.76 0.40
C PHE A 13 -0.07 -14.34 -0.12
N ILE A 14 1.18 -13.96 -0.16
CA ILE A 14 1.66 -12.63 -0.48
C ILE A 14 2.34 -12.71 -1.84
N SER A 15 1.81 -12.04 -2.85
CA SER A 15 2.48 -11.92 -4.13
C SER A 15 3.14 -10.56 -4.27
N MET A 16 4.45 -10.56 -4.43
CA MET A 16 5.19 -9.41 -4.92
C MET A 16 5.42 -9.58 -6.41
N THR A 17 5.35 -8.48 -7.15
CA THR A 17 5.63 -8.46 -8.59
C THR A 17 6.73 -7.45 -8.85
N ASN A 18 7.81 -7.90 -9.49
CA ASN A 18 8.88 -7.05 -9.95
C ASN A 18 8.72 -6.77 -11.44
N VAL A 19 8.78 -5.51 -11.81
CA VAL A 19 8.83 -5.07 -13.21
C VAL A 19 10.20 -4.45 -13.46
N LEU A 20 10.96 -5.07 -14.35
CA LEU A 20 12.32 -4.68 -14.67
C LEU A 20 12.38 -4.10 -16.08
N PHE A 21 12.99 -2.93 -16.25
CA PHE A 21 13.29 -2.32 -17.54
C PHE A 21 14.50 -1.38 -17.39
N ASP A 22 15.44 -1.53 -18.29
CA ASP A 22 16.73 -0.84 -18.27
C ASP A 22 17.39 -0.95 -16.86
N ASP A 23 17.69 0.16 -16.20
CA ASP A 23 18.24 0.26 -14.85
C ASP A 23 17.17 0.47 -13.77
N VAL A 24 15.88 0.30 -14.11
CA VAL A 24 14.76 0.53 -13.19
C VAL A 24 14.14 -0.78 -12.73
N LEU A 25 13.89 -0.86 -11.43
CA LEU A 25 13.09 -1.90 -10.78
C LEU A 25 11.84 -1.26 -10.14
N ILE A 26 10.66 -1.67 -10.56
CA ILE A 26 9.41 -1.35 -9.86
C ILE A 26 8.94 -2.58 -9.10
N ASN A 27 8.85 -2.49 -7.78
CA ASN A 27 8.36 -3.57 -6.92
C ASN A 27 6.96 -3.26 -6.41
N PHE A 28 6.00 -4.06 -6.81
CA PHE A 28 4.61 -4.00 -6.36
C PHE A 28 4.32 -5.03 -5.28
N GLY A 29 3.25 -4.75 -4.53
CA GLY A 29 2.62 -5.69 -3.64
C GLY A 29 3.20 -5.70 -2.23
N PHE A 30 2.53 -6.48 -1.40
CA PHE A 30 2.85 -6.59 0.01
C PHE A 30 3.95 -7.61 0.25
N GLY A 31 4.82 -7.28 1.18
CA GLY A 31 5.80 -8.16 1.77
C GLY A 31 6.09 -7.67 3.19
N THR A 32 6.85 -8.42 3.94
CA THR A 32 7.36 -7.98 5.23
C THR A 32 8.37 -6.84 5.04
N LYS A 33 8.59 -6.06 6.09
CA LYS A 33 9.60 -4.97 6.07
C LYS A 33 10.98 -5.51 5.66
N GLU A 34 11.36 -6.70 6.16
CA GLU A 34 12.65 -7.31 5.84
C GLU A 34 12.75 -7.79 4.39
N GLU A 35 11.67 -8.34 3.82
CA GLU A 35 11.64 -8.70 2.40
C GLU A 35 11.79 -7.48 1.51
N LYS A 36 11.14 -6.36 1.85
CA LYS A 36 11.31 -5.08 1.14
C LYS A 36 12.76 -4.58 1.22
N LYS A 37 13.36 -4.60 2.41
CA LYS A 37 14.77 -4.24 2.60
C LYS A 37 15.71 -5.16 1.83
N ASN A 38 15.41 -6.47 1.79
CA ASN A 38 16.23 -7.43 1.04
C ASN A 38 16.19 -7.17 -0.48
N ILE A 39 15.04 -6.81 -1.04
CA ILE A 39 14.95 -6.39 -2.45
C ILE A 39 15.88 -5.21 -2.73
N LEU A 40 15.88 -4.21 -1.86
CA LEU A 40 16.76 -3.04 -2.01
C LEU A 40 18.25 -3.40 -1.92
N ARG A 41 18.63 -4.30 -0.99
CA ARG A 41 20.02 -4.78 -0.83
C ARG A 41 20.49 -5.57 -2.05
N THR A 42 19.59 -6.34 -2.66
CA THR A 42 19.94 -7.27 -3.76
C THR A 42 19.71 -6.68 -5.15
N SER A 43 19.11 -5.49 -5.26
CA SER A 43 18.84 -4.85 -6.55
C SER A 43 20.07 -4.24 -7.24
N GLY A 44 21.23 -4.22 -6.55
CA GLY A 44 22.48 -3.66 -7.10
C GLY A 44 22.34 -2.16 -7.39
N ASP A 45 22.82 -1.74 -8.55
CA ASP A 45 22.82 -0.33 -8.98
C ASP A 45 21.50 0.13 -9.62
N LYS A 46 20.40 -0.66 -9.46
CA LYS A 46 19.11 -0.29 -10.03
C LYS A 46 18.45 0.85 -9.27
N ASN A 47 17.80 1.72 -10.02
CA ASN A 47 16.89 2.72 -9.49
C ASN A 47 15.57 2.04 -9.07
N VAL A 48 15.32 1.91 -7.77
CA VAL A 48 14.18 1.17 -7.25
C VAL A 48 13.01 2.10 -6.96
N PHE A 49 11.82 1.68 -7.40
CA PHE A 49 10.53 2.27 -7.06
C PHE A 49 9.69 1.18 -6.40
N MET A 50 9.20 1.44 -5.18
CA MET A 50 8.67 0.37 -4.35
C MET A 50 7.34 0.73 -3.70
N ASP A 51 6.40 -0.23 -3.72
CA ASP A 51 5.19 -0.15 -2.91
C ASP A 51 5.55 -0.27 -1.42
N LEU A 52 5.44 0.84 -0.71
CA LEU A 52 5.64 0.93 0.73
C LEU A 52 4.35 1.37 1.45
N THR A 53 3.17 0.97 0.94
CA THR A 53 1.89 1.34 1.56
C THR A 53 1.86 1.07 3.07
N CYS A 54 2.38 -0.07 3.50
CA CYS A 54 2.30 -0.50 4.90
C CYS A 54 3.49 -0.08 5.77
N PHE A 55 4.47 0.66 5.23
CA PHE A 55 5.68 1.02 5.97
C PHE A 55 5.99 2.51 5.86
N ASP A 56 6.84 3.00 6.77
CA ASP A 56 7.29 4.39 6.70
C ASP A 56 8.35 4.59 5.60
N PRO A 57 8.03 5.31 4.51
CA PRO A 57 8.99 5.54 3.44
C PRO A 57 10.25 6.29 3.90
N ALA A 58 10.15 7.15 4.92
CA ALA A 58 11.29 7.92 5.42
C ALA A 58 12.39 7.03 5.98
N GLU A 59 12.03 5.94 6.67
CA GLU A 59 12.98 4.93 7.15
C GLU A 59 13.77 4.32 5.99
N PHE A 60 13.06 3.91 4.94
CA PHE A 60 13.67 3.29 3.76
C PHE A 60 14.55 4.26 2.97
N TYR A 61 14.11 5.49 2.79
CA TYR A 61 14.91 6.53 2.12
C TYR A 61 16.21 6.85 2.84
N SER A 62 16.22 6.77 4.17
CA SER A 62 17.43 7.01 4.96
C SER A 62 18.44 5.87 4.87
N GLU A 63 17.96 4.62 4.73
CA GLU A 63 18.80 3.41 4.72
C GLU A 63 19.25 3.03 3.31
N PHE A 64 18.44 3.33 2.26
CA PHE A 64 18.67 2.83 0.90
C PHE A 64 18.79 3.97 -0.12
N PRO A 65 20.02 4.33 -0.53
CA PRO A 65 20.25 5.36 -1.55
C PRO A 65 19.61 5.03 -2.91
N ASN A 66 19.55 3.74 -3.27
CA ASN A 66 18.98 3.23 -4.51
C ASN A 66 17.44 3.21 -4.55
N LEU A 67 16.76 3.56 -3.46
CA LEU A 67 15.32 3.82 -3.48
C LEU A 67 15.07 5.23 -4.02
N HIS A 68 14.52 5.33 -5.23
CA HIS A 68 14.27 6.58 -5.94
C HIS A 68 12.83 7.07 -5.86
N GLY A 69 11.89 6.17 -5.55
CA GLY A 69 10.50 6.54 -5.34
C GLY A 69 9.72 5.47 -4.58
N THR A 70 8.65 5.90 -3.95
CA THR A 70 7.72 5.03 -3.23
C THR A 70 6.30 5.32 -3.63
N PHE A 71 5.45 4.32 -3.58
CA PHE A 71 4.05 4.47 -3.91
C PHE A 71 3.16 3.61 -3.03
N ALA A 72 1.84 3.86 -3.11
CA ALA A 72 0.82 3.14 -2.38
C ALA A 72 -0.15 2.48 -3.36
N ALA A 73 -0.10 1.15 -3.47
CA ALA A 73 -0.98 0.37 -4.34
C ALA A 73 -2.06 -0.42 -3.58
N LEU A 74 -2.04 -0.43 -2.25
CA LEU A 74 -3.08 -1.06 -1.45
C LEU A 74 -4.41 -0.30 -1.62
N PHE A 75 -5.50 -1.02 -1.85
CA PHE A 75 -6.85 -0.50 -2.11
C PHE A 75 -7.05 0.27 -3.44
N CYS A 76 -6.10 0.19 -4.37
CA CYS A 76 -6.23 0.88 -5.67
C CYS A 76 -7.08 0.14 -6.70
N ASP A 77 -7.64 -1.03 -6.39
CA ASP A 77 -8.30 -1.93 -7.36
C ASP A 77 -9.40 -1.26 -8.18
N GLU A 78 -10.24 -0.46 -7.52
CA GLU A 78 -11.38 0.21 -8.15
C GLU A 78 -10.96 1.43 -8.97
N THR A 79 -10.12 2.27 -8.37
CA THR A 79 -9.77 3.56 -8.97
C THR A 79 -8.57 3.47 -9.90
N LYS A 80 -7.74 2.43 -9.75
CA LYS A 80 -6.40 2.32 -10.34
C LYS A 80 -5.47 3.49 -10.00
N LYS A 81 -5.90 4.41 -9.13
CA LYS A 81 -5.09 5.54 -8.66
C LYS A 81 -4.11 5.07 -7.62
N ILE A 82 -2.84 5.42 -7.78
CA ILE A 82 -1.78 5.16 -6.81
C ILE A 82 -1.09 6.48 -6.46
N GLU A 83 -0.94 6.73 -5.17
CA GLU A 83 -0.15 7.86 -4.70
C GLU A 83 1.32 7.51 -4.85
N ILE A 84 2.11 8.39 -5.44
CA ILE A 84 3.54 8.16 -5.67
C ILE A 84 4.36 9.39 -5.25
N HIS A 85 5.45 9.13 -4.54
CA HIS A 85 6.47 10.11 -4.18
C HIS A 85 7.78 9.75 -4.87
N PHE A 86 8.45 10.75 -5.43
CA PHE A 86 9.77 10.64 -6.04
C PHE A 86 10.81 11.44 -5.24
N LYS A 87 12.04 10.93 -5.09
CA LYS A 87 13.19 11.78 -4.73
C LYS A 87 13.46 12.77 -5.85
N GLU A 88 13.49 12.26 -7.08
CA GLU A 88 13.59 13.03 -8.30
C GLU A 88 12.57 12.48 -9.29
N LYS A 89 11.79 13.36 -9.90
CA LYS A 89 10.72 12.97 -10.81
C LYS A 89 11.26 12.11 -11.95
N ASN A 90 10.58 11.00 -12.22
CA ASN A 90 10.94 10.05 -13.27
C ASN A 90 9.75 9.81 -14.21
N GLU A 91 9.78 10.49 -15.35
CA GLU A 91 8.70 10.41 -16.37
C GLU A 91 8.59 9.01 -16.98
N ILE A 92 9.71 8.27 -17.10
CA ILE A 92 9.69 6.90 -17.64
C ILE A 92 8.92 5.97 -16.71
N VAL A 93 9.12 6.12 -15.39
CA VAL A 93 8.37 5.35 -14.39
C VAL A 93 6.89 5.70 -14.41
N LEU A 94 6.55 6.99 -14.55
CA LEU A 94 5.15 7.41 -14.68
C LEU A 94 4.47 6.79 -15.90
N LEU A 95 5.11 6.84 -17.06
CA LEU A 95 4.62 6.20 -18.28
C LEU A 95 4.47 4.69 -18.10
N LYS A 96 5.44 4.04 -17.45
CA LYS A 96 5.39 2.59 -17.21
C LYS A 96 4.24 2.19 -16.29
N LEU A 97 3.99 2.96 -15.25
CA LEU A 97 2.84 2.74 -14.36
C LEU A 97 1.51 2.91 -15.13
N GLN A 98 1.42 3.90 -16.03
CA GLN A 98 0.25 4.07 -16.90
C GLN A 98 0.06 2.91 -17.87
N GLU A 99 1.13 2.40 -18.51
CA GLU A 99 1.10 1.20 -19.34
C GLU A 99 0.60 -0.03 -18.57
N LEU A 100 0.92 -0.13 -17.28
CA LEU A 100 0.44 -1.18 -16.38
C LEU A 100 -1.01 -0.97 -15.92
N GLY A 101 -1.68 0.09 -16.39
CA GLY A 101 -3.08 0.39 -16.10
C GLY A 101 -3.32 1.20 -14.82
N PHE A 102 -2.26 1.74 -14.20
CA PHE A 102 -2.41 2.63 -13.05
C PHE A 102 -2.54 4.09 -13.47
N THR A 103 -3.13 4.89 -12.60
CA THR A 103 -3.15 6.36 -12.69
C THR A 103 -2.31 6.92 -11.55
N PRO A 104 -1.03 7.24 -11.77
CA PRO A 104 -0.17 7.81 -10.74
C PRO A 104 -0.64 9.21 -10.33
N VAL A 105 -0.69 9.45 -9.03
CA VAL A 105 -0.97 10.75 -8.43
C VAL A 105 0.28 11.15 -7.63
N GLU A 106 1.03 12.11 -8.15
CA GLU A 106 2.23 12.58 -7.47
C GLU A 106 1.88 13.27 -6.15
N THR A 107 2.64 12.98 -5.11
CA THR A 107 2.48 13.61 -3.79
C THR A 107 3.82 14.02 -3.22
N SER A 108 3.84 15.13 -2.48
CA SER A 108 4.98 15.52 -1.66
C SER A 108 4.96 14.88 -0.25
N ILE A 109 3.88 14.16 0.06
CA ILE A 109 3.71 13.55 1.38
C ILE A 109 4.51 12.24 1.45
N ILE A 110 5.42 12.19 2.42
CA ILE A 110 6.20 11.00 2.77
C ILE A 110 5.72 10.55 4.14
N SER A 111 4.75 9.64 4.16
CA SER A 111 4.23 9.11 5.43
C SER A 111 3.75 7.68 5.25
N CYS A 112 3.77 6.92 6.33
CA CYS A 112 3.21 5.59 6.39
C CYS A 112 1.73 5.61 5.96
N GLY A 113 1.37 4.76 5.02
CA GLY A 113 0.02 4.64 4.47
C GLY A 113 -0.37 5.72 3.47
N PHE A 114 0.48 6.70 3.19
CA PHE A 114 0.14 7.84 2.36
C PHE A 114 -1.18 8.50 2.84
N VAL A 115 -2.03 8.99 1.93
CA VAL A 115 -3.33 9.59 2.32
C VAL A 115 -4.46 8.57 2.21
N PHE A 116 -4.65 7.97 1.04
CA PHE A 116 -5.81 7.12 0.78
C PHE A 116 -5.79 5.80 1.60
N PRO A 117 -4.74 4.97 1.56
CA PRO A 117 -4.72 3.75 2.37
C PRO A 117 -4.81 4.03 3.87
N ARG A 118 -4.16 5.10 4.36
CA ARG A 118 -4.24 5.50 5.76
C ARG A 118 -5.67 5.86 6.18
N THR A 119 -6.43 6.51 5.31
CA THR A 119 -7.83 6.83 5.56
C THR A 119 -8.68 5.57 5.55
N ILE A 120 -8.49 4.70 4.55
CA ILE A 120 -9.30 3.46 4.41
C ILE A 120 -9.06 2.50 5.58
N VAL A 121 -7.83 2.33 6.07
CA VAL A 121 -7.61 1.42 7.21
C VAL A 121 -8.26 1.92 8.50
N GLN A 122 -8.44 3.23 8.67
CA GLN A 122 -9.20 3.77 9.80
C GLN A 122 -10.68 3.41 9.69
N ILE A 123 -11.27 3.56 8.51
CA ILE A 123 -12.68 3.20 8.25
C ILE A 123 -12.89 1.70 8.47
N ILE A 124 -11.96 0.88 8.00
CA ILE A 124 -12.01 -0.58 8.22
C ILE A 124 -11.93 -0.87 9.72
N ASN A 125 -10.96 -0.30 10.43
CA ASN A 125 -10.75 -0.55 11.85
C ASN A 125 -11.98 -0.16 12.69
N GLU A 126 -12.57 0.99 12.41
CA GLU A 126 -13.79 1.45 13.07
C GLU A 126 -14.97 0.51 12.81
N ALA A 127 -15.11 -0.02 11.60
CA ALA A 127 -16.14 -1.00 11.28
C ALA A 127 -15.97 -2.31 12.08
N TYR A 128 -14.73 -2.74 12.32
CA TYR A 128 -14.43 -3.90 13.17
C TYR A 128 -14.70 -3.60 14.65
N PHE A 129 -14.45 -2.38 15.15
CA PHE A 129 -14.89 -1.99 16.49
C PHE A 129 -16.40 -2.01 16.63
N ALA A 130 -17.15 -1.45 15.67
CA ALA A 130 -18.61 -1.50 15.68
C ALA A 130 -19.15 -2.94 15.66
N LEU A 131 -18.46 -3.87 14.97
CA LEU A 131 -18.79 -5.29 15.01
C LEU A 131 -18.51 -5.90 16.39
N ASP A 132 -17.34 -5.62 16.99
CA ASP A 132 -16.95 -6.11 18.32
C ASP A 132 -17.93 -5.63 19.43
N GLU A 133 -18.45 -4.43 19.28
CA GLU A 133 -19.44 -3.82 20.18
C GLU A 133 -20.88 -4.30 19.93
N GLY A 134 -21.10 -5.09 18.87
CA GLY A 134 -22.42 -5.60 18.51
C GLY A 134 -23.38 -4.53 17.97
N VAL A 135 -22.85 -3.45 17.42
CA VAL A 135 -23.66 -2.33 16.87
C VAL A 135 -24.49 -2.79 15.68
N ALA A 136 -23.88 -3.55 14.74
CA ALA A 136 -24.55 -4.10 13.57
C ALA A 136 -23.79 -5.30 12.99
N SER A 137 -24.43 -6.03 12.06
CA SER A 137 -23.78 -7.09 11.29
C SER A 137 -22.79 -6.53 10.26
N LYS A 138 -21.84 -7.35 9.79
CA LYS A 138 -20.92 -6.99 8.68
C LYS A 138 -21.69 -6.52 7.44
N GLU A 139 -22.75 -7.22 7.12
CA GLU A 139 -23.62 -6.94 5.97
C GLU A 139 -24.30 -5.58 6.09
N ASP A 140 -24.80 -5.26 7.28
CA ASP A 140 -25.49 -3.99 7.52
C ASP A 140 -24.52 -2.81 7.54
N ILE A 141 -23.33 -2.98 8.13
CA ILE A 141 -22.27 -1.96 8.11
C ILE A 141 -21.83 -1.70 6.66
N ASN A 142 -21.57 -2.76 5.87
CA ASN A 142 -21.23 -2.60 4.45
C ASN A 142 -22.32 -1.89 3.68
N ARG A 143 -23.59 -2.26 3.92
CA ARG A 143 -24.76 -1.65 3.27
C ARG A 143 -24.88 -0.17 3.62
N ALA A 144 -24.74 0.17 4.90
CA ALA A 144 -24.81 1.56 5.37
C ALA A 144 -23.72 2.43 4.73
N MET A 145 -22.49 1.93 4.64
CA MET A 145 -21.39 2.68 4.03
C MET A 145 -21.55 2.84 2.51
N LYS A 146 -22.05 1.81 1.82
CA LYS A 146 -22.29 1.88 0.37
C LYS A 146 -23.46 2.79 0.00
N PHE A 147 -24.58 2.68 0.70
CA PHE A 147 -25.81 3.39 0.33
C PHE A 147 -26.06 4.65 1.16
N GLY A 148 -25.50 4.75 2.37
CA GLY A 148 -25.64 5.93 3.21
C GLY A 148 -24.63 7.04 2.87
N VAL A 149 -23.38 6.67 2.58
CA VAL A 149 -22.29 7.63 2.28
C VAL A 149 -21.68 7.44 0.88
N ASN A 150 -22.26 6.58 0.06
CA ASN A 150 -21.91 6.35 -1.34
C ASN A 150 -20.45 5.88 -1.55
N TYR A 151 -19.95 5.03 -0.66
CA TYR A 151 -18.64 4.41 -0.89
C TYR A 151 -18.74 3.29 -1.95
N PRO A 152 -17.70 3.09 -2.78
CA PRO A 152 -17.71 2.05 -3.81
C PRO A 152 -17.71 0.64 -3.23
N LYS A 153 -17.18 0.49 -2.02
CA LYS A 153 -17.13 -0.77 -1.25
C LYS A 153 -17.45 -0.52 0.22
N GLY A 154 -17.98 -1.54 0.88
CA GLY A 154 -18.08 -1.54 2.33
C GLY A 154 -16.73 -1.83 2.99
N PRO A 155 -16.56 -1.49 4.29
CA PRO A 155 -15.30 -1.68 5.00
C PRO A 155 -14.82 -3.14 5.01
N PHE A 156 -15.72 -4.09 5.20
CA PHE A 156 -15.38 -5.52 5.21
C PHE A 156 -15.06 -6.04 3.79
N GLU A 157 -15.69 -5.47 2.76
CA GLU A 157 -15.35 -5.77 1.36
C GLU A 157 -13.94 -5.27 0.98
N TRP A 158 -13.51 -4.13 1.55
CA TRP A 158 -12.14 -3.63 1.37
C TRP A 158 -11.10 -4.47 2.11
N SER A 159 -11.43 -4.98 3.30
CA SER A 159 -10.49 -5.77 4.11
C SER A 159 -10.40 -7.23 3.70
N GLU A 160 -11.37 -7.75 2.95
CA GLU A 160 -11.43 -9.16 2.57
C GLU A 160 -10.13 -9.63 1.91
N GLY A 161 -9.48 -10.62 2.53
CA GLY A 161 -8.18 -11.15 2.11
C GLY A 161 -6.99 -10.20 2.31
N ARG A 162 -7.19 -9.07 3.00
CA ARG A 162 -6.18 -8.02 3.25
C ARG A 162 -6.03 -7.68 4.73
N GLU A 163 -6.63 -8.46 5.61
CA GLU A 163 -6.63 -8.20 7.06
C GLU A 163 -5.20 -8.06 7.60
N LEU A 164 -4.27 -8.88 7.10
CA LEU A 164 -2.87 -8.78 7.48
C LEU A 164 -2.26 -7.43 7.08
N PHE A 165 -2.61 -6.90 5.91
CA PHE A 165 -2.10 -5.60 5.43
C PHE A 165 -2.68 -4.46 6.27
N VAL A 166 -3.97 -4.53 6.58
CA VAL A 166 -4.65 -3.57 7.46
C VAL A 166 -3.98 -3.55 8.84
N LYS A 167 -3.78 -4.72 9.45
CA LYS A 167 -3.08 -4.85 10.74
C LYS A 167 -1.66 -4.30 10.70
N THR A 168 -0.92 -4.63 9.65
CA THR A 168 0.47 -4.17 9.49
C THR A 168 0.54 -2.65 9.41
N LEU A 169 -0.34 -2.05 8.60
CA LEU A 169 -0.38 -0.59 8.46
C LEU A 169 -0.83 0.09 9.76
N LEU A 170 -1.85 -0.41 10.43
CA LEU A 170 -2.29 0.11 11.73
C LEU A 170 -1.17 0.02 12.77
N LYS A 171 -0.48 -1.11 12.84
CA LYS A 171 0.66 -1.30 13.75
C LYS A 171 1.78 -0.30 13.48
N GLU A 172 2.18 -0.15 12.22
CA GLU A 172 3.24 0.82 11.85
C GLU A 172 2.83 2.25 12.19
N LEU A 173 1.56 2.62 11.96
CA LEU A 173 1.02 3.92 12.33
C LEU A 173 0.99 4.14 13.84
N LEU A 174 0.59 3.12 14.62
CA LEU A 174 0.61 3.18 16.09
C LEU A 174 2.02 3.36 16.62
N GLU A 175 2.99 2.58 16.12
CA GLU A 175 4.39 2.66 16.53
C GLU A 175 5.02 4.02 16.20
N LYS A 176 4.67 4.60 15.04
CA LYS A 176 5.22 5.90 14.62
C LYS A 176 4.59 7.09 15.32
N THR A 177 3.31 7.04 15.63
CA THR A 177 2.57 8.20 16.13
C THR A 177 2.27 8.14 17.62
N GLY A 178 2.26 6.94 18.22
CA GLY A 178 1.76 6.70 19.57
C GLY A 178 0.26 6.89 19.75
N ASP A 179 -0.46 7.17 18.66
CA ASP A 179 -1.88 7.53 18.71
C ASP A 179 -2.76 6.26 18.77
N GLN A 180 -3.53 6.14 19.84
CA GLN A 180 -4.36 4.97 20.13
C GLN A 180 -5.48 4.73 19.11
N ARG A 181 -5.79 5.71 18.25
CA ARG A 181 -6.73 5.53 17.13
C ARG A 181 -6.29 4.43 16.15
N TYR A 182 -4.99 4.09 16.15
CA TYR A 182 -4.42 3.06 15.29
C TYR A 182 -4.34 1.69 15.98
N LEU A 183 -4.82 1.57 17.21
CA LEU A 183 -4.95 0.27 17.85
C LEU A 183 -5.96 -0.57 17.05
N ALA A 184 -5.51 -1.76 16.63
CA ALA A 184 -6.37 -2.65 15.86
C ALA A 184 -7.50 -3.24 16.73
N SER A 185 -8.71 -3.34 16.17
CA SER A 185 -9.82 -4.07 16.78
C SER A 185 -9.44 -5.56 16.98
N LYS A 186 -10.07 -6.22 17.96
CA LYS A 186 -9.81 -7.63 18.30
C LYS A 186 -10.21 -8.58 17.18
N SER A 187 -11.30 -8.26 16.47
CA SER A 187 -11.85 -9.10 15.40
C SER A 187 -11.19 -8.85 14.04
N LEU A 188 -10.40 -7.79 13.91
CA LEU A 188 -9.61 -7.54 12.72
C LEU A 188 -8.43 -8.51 12.71
#